data_3c96f7960c1a353db1db0860f715d7f5
#
_entry.id   3c96f7960c1a353db1db0860f715d7f5
#
_cell.length_a   1.000
_cell.length_b   1.000
_cell.length_c   1.000
_cell.angle_alpha   90.00
_cell.angle_beta   90.00
_cell.angle_gamma   90.00
#
_symmetry.space_group_name_H-M   'P 1'
#
loop_
_entity.id
_entity.type
_entity.pdbx_description
1 polymer ?
#
loop_
_entity_poly.entity_id
_entity_poly.type
_entity_poly.pdbx_seq_one_letter_code
_entity_poly.pdbx_strand_id
1 'polypeptide(L)'
;AVLGSKVQENDKVDIKGAKPVQYLYYAYNKPIGIETTAVSGPPQNAVAASPKEGLFPLGRLDKASHGLLILTNDGRITDQLLSPNYFHEKEYVVKTKEKLRGSFKDKMEKGVNIEGYVTKPCKVTIVNDFTFRVILTEGKKHQIRRMCSALFQEVADLKRERIMNIKLGTLKPKGLREIKGKELANFLPRLLGGV
;
A
#
# COMPACT_ATOMS: atom_id res chain seq x y z
N ALA A 1 22.26 11.41 28.85
CA ALA A 1 21.06 12.22 28.67
C ALA A 1 20.01 11.79 29.69
N VAL A 2 19.31 12.74 30.29
CA VAL A 2 18.18 12.47 31.19
C VAL A 2 16.93 12.40 30.37
N LEU A 3 15.97 11.56 30.75
CA LEU A 3 14.68 11.43 30.04
C LEU A 3 14.00 12.83 29.98
N GLY A 4 13.65 13.28 28.76
CA GLY A 4 13.07 14.59 28.54
C GLY A 4 14.03 15.75 28.24
N SER A 5 15.35 15.49 28.16
CA SER A 5 16.32 16.50 27.69
C SER A 5 15.99 16.93 26.27
N LYS A 6 15.95 18.24 26.02
CA LYS A 6 15.79 18.80 24.70
C LYS A 6 17.12 18.81 23.96
N VAL A 7 17.11 18.45 22.69
CA VAL A 7 18.28 18.50 21.79
C VAL A 7 18.19 19.78 20.97
N GLN A 8 19.31 20.50 20.85
CA GLN A 8 19.42 21.69 19.99
C GLN A 8 19.96 21.31 18.61
N GLU A 9 19.80 22.19 17.62
CA GLU A 9 20.11 21.91 16.20
C GLU A 9 21.59 21.49 15.97
N ASN A 10 22.51 21.94 16.82
CA ASN A 10 23.95 21.64 16.73
C ASN A 10 24.42 20.53 17.70
N ASP A 11 23.52 19.91 18.42
CA ASP A 11 23.89 18.85 19.37
C ASP A 11 24.21 17.55 18.65
N LYS A 12 25.37 16.97 18.96
CA LYS A 12 25.71 15.63 18.50
C LYS A 12 25.19 14.58 19.48
N VAL A 13 24.25 13.78 19.02
CA VAL A 13 23.67 12.68 19.81
C VAL A 13 24.36 11.36 19.46
N ASP A 14 25.15 10.83 20.38
CA ASP A 14 25.79 9.51 20.25
C ASP A 14 25.05 8.49 21.12
N ILE A 15 24.54 7.41 20.54
CA ILE A 15 23.92 6.30 21.26
C ILE A 15 24.97 5.21 21.47
N LYS A 16 25.54 5.15 22.70
CA LYS A 16 26.53 4.12 23.06
C LYS A 16 25.93 2.72 22.97
N GLY A 17 26.56 1.83 22.20
CA GLY A 17 26.15 0.43 22.09
C GLY A 17 25.01 0.18 21.08
N ALA A 18 24.55 1.18 20.32
CA ALA A 18 23.61 0.96 19.24
C ALA A 18 24.26 0.12 18.14
N LYS A 19 23.69 -1.05 17.89
CA LYS A 19 24.06 -1.84 16.70
C LYS A 19 23.50 -1.16 15.46
N PRO A 20 24.20 -1.20 14.30
CA PRO A 20 23.66 -0.71 13.06
C PRO A 20 22.28 -1.35 12.79
N VAL A 21 21.27 -0.52 12.51
CA VAL A 21 19.93 -1.01 12.21
C VAL A 21 19.94 -1.60 10.80
N GLN A 22 19.70 -2.89 10.69
CA GLN A 22 19.46 -3.53 9.40
C GLN A 22 18.01 -3.31 9.02
N TYR A 23 17.78 -2.50 7.99
CA TYR A 23 16.43 -2.31 7.46
C TYR A 23 16.03 -3.47 6.55
N LEU A 24 14.79 -3.93 6.73
CA LEU A 24 14.22 -5.09 6.07
C LEU A 24 12.96 -4.70 5.31
N TYR A 25 12.78 -5.25 4.13
CA TYR A 25 11.63 -4.97 3.27
C TYR A 25 11.10 -6.28 2.70
N TYR A 26 9.82 -6.54 2.90
CA TYR A 26 9.16 -7.75 2.43
C TYR A 26 7.90 -7.41 1.64
N ALA A 27 7.70 -8.12 0.54
CA ALA A 27 6.42 -8.20 -0.14
C ALA A 27 5.61 -9.35 0.47
N TYR A 28 4.42 -9.06 0.94
CA TYR A 28 3.47 -10.01 1.50
C TYR A 28 2.21 -10.06 0.66
N ASN A 29 1.73 -11.25 0.35
CA ASN A 29 0.43 -11.43 -0.29
C ASN A 29 -0.63 -11.62 0.78
N LYS A 30 -1.23 -10.50 1.23
CA LYS A 30 -2.30 -10.52 2.23
C LYS A 30 -3.53 -11.25 1.69
N PRO A 31 -4.04 -12.29 2.34
CA PRO A 31 -5.30 -12.92 1.94
C PRO A 31 -6.51 -12.07 2.34
N ILE A 32 -7.68 -12.40 1.80
CA ILE A 32 -8.97 -11.90 2.28
C ILE A 32 -9.20 -12.36 3.72
N GLY A 33 -9.94 -11.60 4.51
CA GLY A 33 -10.30 -11.93 5.89
C GLY A 33 -9.27 -11.51 6.94
N ILE A 34 -8.06 -11.12 6.53
CA ILE A 34 -6.99 -10.66 7.42
C ILE A 34 -6.99 -9.13 7.50
N GLU A 35 -6.91 -8.59 8.70
CA GLU A 35 -6.79 -7.15 8.94
C GLU A 35 -5.35 -6.68 8.81
N THR A 36 -5.17 -5.45 8.31
CA THR A 36 -3.87 -4.78 8.31
C THR A 36 -3.77 -3.91 9.55
N THR A 37 -3.18 -4.43 10.62
CA THR A 37 -2.91 -3.69 11.86
C THR A 37 -1.42 -3.73 12.16
N ALA A 38 -0.91 -2.65 12.77
CA ALA A 38 0.49 -2.55 13.19
C ALA A 38 0.72 -3.12 14.61
N VAL A 39 -0.35 -3.43 15.34
CA VAL A 39 -0.26 -3.84 16.74
C VAL A 39 -0.24 -5.36 16.82
N SER A 40 0.60 -5.91 17.70
CA SER A 40 0.59 -7.29 18.15
C SER A 40 -0.81 -7.62 18.70
N GLY A 41 -1.66 -8.15 17.87
CA GLY A 41 -3.01 -8.62 18.15
C GLY A 41 -3.12 -10.11 17.88
N PRO A 42 -4.30 -10.70 18.01
CA PRO A 42 -4.51 -12.14 17.79
C PRO A 42 -4.01 -12.56 16.40
N PRO A 43 -3.73 -13.88 16.18
CA PRO A 43 -2.97 -14.42 15.03
C PRO A 43 -3.59 -14.18 13.63
N GLN A 44 -4.56 -13.29 13.53
CA GLN A 44 -5.32 -12.97 12.30
C GLN A 44 -4.92 -11.64 11.64
N ASN A 45 -3.81 -11.01 12.03
CA ASN A 45 -3.34 -9.80 11.38
C ASN A 45 -2.15 -10.07 10.42
N ALA A 46 -1.89 -9.12 9.51
CA ALA A 46 -0.83 -9.26 8.51
C ALA A 46 0.58 -9.29 9.13
N VAL A 47 0.75 -8.72 10.34
CA VAL A 47 2.04 -8.66 11.06
C VAL A 47 2.35 -10.00 11.73
N ALA A 48 1.34 -10.76 12.17
CA ALA A 48 1.54 -12.10 12.73
C ALA A 48 2.13 -13.10 11.70
N ALA A 49 2.00 -12.80 10.41
CA ALA A 49 2.64 -13.58 9.34
C ALA A 49 4.12 -13.21 9.11
N SER A 50 4.64 -12.22 9.86
CA SER A 50 6.01 -11.74 9.68
C SER A 50 7.02 -12.75 10.24
N PRO A 51 8.10 -13.08 9.50
CA PRO A 51 9.15 -13.97 9.97
C PRO A 51 10.10 -13.32 10.98
N LYS A 52 9.97 -12.01 11.21
CA LYS A 52 10.85 -11.24 12.08
C LYS A 52 10.03 -10.25 12.91
N GLU A 53 10.41 -10.11 14.17
CA GLU A 53 9.87 -9.09 15.06
C GLU A 53 10.20 -7.68 14.57
N GLY A 54 9.35 -6.72 14.91
CA GLY A 54 9.54 -5.31 14.61
C GLY A 54 9.14 -4.88 13.20
N LEU A 55 8.63 -5.78 12.34
CA LEU A 55 8.07 -5.37 11.05
C LEU A 55 6.65 -4.82 11.21
N PHE A 56 6.36 -3.76 10.45
CA PHE A 56 5.03 -3.16 10.36
C PHE A 56 4.61 -2.98 8.89
N PRO A 57 3.30 -2.91 8.60
CA PRO A 57 2.82 -2.76 7.24
C PRO A 57 2.96 -1.31 6.76
N LEU A 58 3.46 -1.11 5.56
CA LEU A 58 3.43 0.16 4.84
C LEU A 58 2.08 0.33 4.13
N GLY A 59 1.23 1.12 4.73
CA GLY A 59 -0.14 1.32 4.29
C GLY A 59 -1.06 0.15 4.67
N ARG A 60 -2.28 0.24 4.17
CA ARG A 60 -3.34 -0.70 4.54
C ARG A 60 -4.00 -1.32 3.32
N LEU A 61 -4.54 -2.50 3.53
CA LEU A 61 -5.57 -3.14 2.71
C LEU A 61 -6.73 -3.51 3.61
N ASP A 62 -7.94 -3.23 3.17
CA ASP A 62 -9.15 -3.59 3.90
C ASP A 62 -9.23 -5.10 4.11
N LYS A 63 -9.98 -5.55 5.13
CA LYS A 63 -10.19 -6.97 5.44
C LYS A 63 -10.70 -7.77 4.25
N ALA A 64 -11.63 -7.18 3.48
CA ALA A 64 -12.22 -7.76 2.27
C ALA A 64 -11.36 -7.59 1.00
N SER A 65 -10.16 -7.02 1.11
CA SER A 65 -9.24 -6.84 -0.01
C SER A 65 -7.98 -7.66 0.20
N HIS A 66 -7.28 -8.00 -0.88
CA HIS A 66 -6.10 -8.85 -0.82
C HIS A 66 -4.97 -8.38 -1.74
N GLY A 67 -3.86 -9.10 -1.74
CA GLY A 67 -2.72 -8.84 -2.60
C GLY A 67 -1.54 -8.18 -1.90
N LEU A 68 -0.78 -7.40 -2.65
CA LEU A 68 0.51 -6.86 -2.21
C LEU A 68 0.38 -5.91 -1.02
N LEU A 69 1.09 -6.24 0.04
CA LEU A 69 1.37 -5.40 1.18
C LEU A 69 2.89 -5.39 1.41
N ILE A 70 3.47 -4.24 1.69
CA ILE A 70 4.90 -4.15 2.05
C ILE A 70 5.01 -4.15 3.56
N LEU A 71 5.88 -5.01 4.12
CA LEU A 71 6.24 -5.03 5.53
C LEU A 71 7.69 -4.57 5.68
N THR A 72 7.96 -3.74 6.68
CA THR A 72 9.31 -3.21 6.93
C THR A 72 9.49 -2.81 8.39
N ASN A 73 10.74 -2.66 8.83
CA ASN A 73 11.12 -2.00 10.07
C ASN A 73 11.67 -0.57 9.85
N ASP A 74 11.58 -0.05 8.62
CA ASP A 74 12.06 1.29 8.27
C ASP A 74 10.93 2.32 8.27
N GLY A 75 10.80 3.05 9.38
CA GLY A 75 9.79 4.12 9.53
C GLY A 75 10.04 5.35 8.66
N ARG A 76 11.26 5.57 8.21
CA ARG A 76 11.66 6.78 7.45
C ARG A 76 10.90 6.93 6.14
N ILE A 77 10.53 5.81 5.50
CA ILE A 77 9.84 5.82 4.21
C ILE A 77 8.31 5.88 4.33
N THR A 78 7.75 5.87 5.54
CA THR A 78 6.30 5.75 5.76
C THR A 78 5.54 6.93 5.19
N ASP A 79 5.91 8.15 5.56
CA ASP A 79 5.22 9.35 5.09
C ASP A 79 5.39 9.50 3.58
N GLN A 80 6.58 9.35 3.07
CA GLN A 80 6.88 9.45 1.64
C GLN A 80 6.03 8.50 0.81
N LEU A 81 5.87 7.23 1.23
CA LEU A 81 5.09 6.26 0.48
C LEU A 81 3.57 6.46 0.60
N LEU A 82 3.09 6.95 1.75
CA LEU A 82 1.65 6.98 2.05
C LEU A 82 1.00 8.32 1.75
N SER A 83 1.74 9.42 1.86
CA SER A 83 1.20 10.75 1.59
C SER A 83 0.76 10.91 0.13
N PRO A 84 -0.43 11.45 -0.12
CA PRO A 84 -0.96 11.68 -1.47
C PRO A 84 -0.20 12.79 -2.22
N ASN A 85 0.71 13.50 -1.54
CA ASN A 85 1.51 14.58 -2.13
C ASN A 85 2.64 14.05 -3.03
N TYR A 86 3.07 12.80 -2.85
CA TYR A 86 4.16 12.19 -3.61
C TYR A 86 3.71 11.37 -4.81
N PHE A 87 2.41 11.22 -5.07
CA PHE A 87 1.82 10.60 -6.25
C PHE A 87 2.31 9.18 -6.54
N HIS A 88 2.67 8.40 -5.52
CA HIS A 88 3.13 7.03 -5.71
C HIS A 88 2.01 6.10 -6.17
N GLU A 89 2.25 5.49 -7.32
CA GLU A 89 1.27 4.62 -7.98
C GLU A 89 1.02 3.33 -7.19
N LYS A 90 -0.26 2.98 -7.10
CA LYS A 90 -0.74 1.69 -6.61
C LYS A 90 -1.70 1.11 -7.64
N GLU A 91 -1.43 -0.09 -8.11
CA GLU A 91 -2.22 -0.75 -9.15
C GLU A 91 -3.05 -1.88 -8.57
N TYR A 92 -4.30 -1.90 -8.97
CA TYR A 92 -5.28 -2.87 -8.51
C TYR A 92 -5.96 -3.57 -9.69
N VAL A 93 -6.30 -4.84 -9.48
CA VAL A 93 -7.26 -5.58 -10.31
C VAL A 93 -8.56 -5.67 -9.54
N VAL A 94 -9.63 -5.28 -10.20
CA VAL A 94 -10.97 -5.18 -9.61
C VAL A 94 -11.93 -5.99 -10.43
N LYS A 95 -12.68 -6.88 -9.78
CA LYS A 95 -13.81 -7.60 -10.39
C LYS A 95 -15.11 -7.05 -9.83
N THR A 96 -16.04 -6.75 -10.69
CA THR A 96 -17.39 -6.29 -10.34
C THR A 96 -18.41 -7.43 -10.41
N LYS A 97 -19.53 -7.29 -9.71
CA LYS A 97 -20.64 -8.24 -9.79
C LYS A 97 -21.42 -8.06 -11.08
N GLU A 98 -21.61 -6.79 -11.50
CA GLU A 98 -22.32 -6.43 -12.70
C GLU A 98 -21.34 -6.20 -13.85
N LYS A 99 -21.85 -6.34 -15.08
CA LYS A 99 -21.13 -6.00 -16.31
C LYS A 99 -20.79 -4.51 -16.31
N LEU A 100 -19.55 -4.17 -16.66
CA LEU A 100 -19.08 -2.80 -16.79
C LEU A 100 -19.83 -2.07 -17.90
N ARG A 101 -20.36 -0.90 -17.60
CA ARG A 101 -21.06 -0.04 -18.57
C ARG A 101 -20.04 0.61 -19.51
N GLY A 102 -20.43 0.90 -20.74
CA GLY A 102 -19.52 1.49 -21.74
C GLY A 102 -18.87 2.80 -21.30
N SER A 103 -19.59 3.65 -20.52
CA SER A 103 -19.07 4.90 -19.99
C SER A 103 -18.27 4.76 -18.67
N PHE A 104 -18.12 3.53 -18.14
CA PHE A 104 -17.49 3.31 -16.82
C PHE A 104 -16.05 3.81 -16.77
N LYS A 105 -15.25 3.42 -17.77
CA LYS A 105 -13.84 3.80 -17.86
C LYS A 105 -13.67 5.32 -17.82
N ASP A 106 -14.33 6.03 -18.71
CA ASP A 106 -14.18 7.49 -18.86
C ASP A 106 -14.59 8.25 -17.60
N LYS A 107 -15.68 7.79 -16.94
CA LYS A 107 -16.12 8.37 -15.67
C LYS A 107 -15.14 8.11 -14.55
N MET A 108 -14.60 6.88 -14.46
CA MET A 108 -13.64 6.49 -13.46
C MET A 108 -12.32 7.27 -13.59
N GLU A 109 -11.82 7.43 -14.82
CA GLU A 109 -10.56 8.11 -15.11
C GLU A 109 -10.59 9.61 -14.82
N LYS A 110 -11.74 10.27 -15.04
CA LYS A 110 -11.91 11.71 -14.76
C LYS A 110 -11.96 12.05 -13.26
N GLY A 111 -12.09 11.04 -12.42
CA GLY A 111 -12.36 11.21 -11.01
C GLY A 111 -13.84 11.10 -10.68
N VAL A 112 -14.15 10.55 -9.51
CA VAL A 112 -15.51 10.25 -9.06
C VAL A 112 -15.77 10.97 -7.75
N ASN A 113 -16.94 11.59 -7.62
CA ASN A 113 -17.37 12.15 -6.33
C ASN A 113 -17.75 11.01 -5.37
N ILE A 114 -17.01 10.90 -4.29
CA ILE A 114 -17.25 9.95 -3.22
C ILE A 114 -17.58 10.70 -1.92
N GLU A 115 -18.88 10.95 -1.70
CA GLU A 115 -19.39 11.61 -0.50
C GLU A 115 -18.74 12.98 -0.26
N GLY A 116 -18.79 13.85 -1.27
CA GLY A 116 -18.28 15.22 -1.21
C GLY A 116 -16.78 15.38 -1.54
N TYR A 117 -16.05 14.28 -1.74
CA TYR A 117 -14.68 14.32 -2.20
C TYR A 117 -14.59 13.82 -3.65
N VAL A 118 -14.08 14.64 -4.55
CA VAL A 118 -13.78 14.23 -5.93
C VAL A 118 -12.38 13.61 -5.96
N THR A 119 -12.31 12.33 -6.36
CA THR A 119 -11.03 11.61 -6.43
C THR A 119 -10.12 12.19 -7.51
N LYS A 120 -8.81 12.04 -7.33
CA LYS A 120 -7.85 12.41 -8.38
C LYS A 120 -8.11 11.60 -9.64
N PRO A 121 -7.81 12.15 -10.84
CA PRO A 121 -7.80 11.38 -12.07
C PRO A 121 -6.93 10.14 -11.94
N CYS A 122 -7.34 9.06 -12.58
CA CYS A 122 -6.66 7.78 -12.51
C CYS A 122 -6.59 7.12 -13.89
N LYS A 123 -5.80 6.05 -14.02
CA LYS A 123 -5.71 5.28 -15.25
C LYS A 123 -6.49 3.98 -15.12
N VAL A 124 -7.38 3.69 -16.07
CA VAL A 124 -8.20 2.47 -16.10
C VAL A 124 -7.94 1.68 -17.36
N THR A 125 -7.79 0.38 -17.22
CA THR A 125 -7.71 -0.57 -18.35
C THR A 125 -8.77 -1.63 -18.18
N ILE A 126 -9.71 -1.74 -19.10
CA ILE A 126 -10.73 -2.81 -19.12
C ILE A 126 -10.04 -4.11 -19.52
N VAL A 127 -10.20 -5.14 -18.71
CA VAL A 127 -9.67 -6.50 -18.96
C VAL A 127 -10.73 -7.36 -19.64
N ASN A 128 -11.95 -7.32 -19.13
CA ASN A 128 -13.14 -7.97 -19.69
C ASN A 128 -14.41 -7.30 -19.15
N ASP A 129 -15.58 -7.86 -19.49
CA ASP A 129 -16.90 -7.31 -19.13
C ASP A 129 -17.09 -7.05 -17.61
N PHE A 130 -16.37 -7.76 -16.75
CA PHE A 130 -16.51 -7.70 -15.28
C PHE A 130 -15.22 -7.30 -14.56
N THR A 131 -14.12 -7.06 -15.28
CA THR A 131 -12.80 -6.88 -14.66
C THR A 131 -12.07 -5.70 -15.28
N PHE A 132 -11.51 -4.86 -14.44
CA PHE A 132 -10.65 -3.75 -14.86
C PHE A 132 -9.41 -3.63 -13.95
N ARG A 133 -8.39 -2.99 -14.50
CA ARG A 133 -7.22 -2.51 -13.74
C ARG A 133 -7.37 -1.03 -13.48
N VAL A 134 -6.95 -0.59 -12.30
CA VAL A 134 -6.89 0.84 -11.96
C VAL A 134 -5.58 1.17 -11.29
N ILE A 135 -4.97 2.31 -11.69
CA ILE A 135 -3.77 2.86 -11.07
C ILE A 135 -4.17 4.15 -10.36
N LEU A 136 -3.99 4.18 -9.05
CA LEU A 136 -4.26 5.33 -8.19
C LEU A 136 -2.96 5.89 -7.62
N THR A 137 -2.92 7.21 -7.43
CA THR A 137 -1.82 7.93 -6.76
C THR A 137 -2.20 8.45 -5.38
N GLU A 138 -3.37 8.10 -4.91
CA GLU A 138 -3.91 8.45 -3.59
C GLU A 138 -4.52 7.22 -2.92
N GLY A 139 -5.02 7.35 -1.67
CA GLY A 139 -5.62 6.23 -0.95
C GLY A 139 -6.58 6.69 0.15
N LYS A 140 -7.82 7.00 -0.20
CA LYS A 140 -8.87 7.26 0.78
C LYS A 140 -9.48 5.95 1.28
N LYS A 141 -10.11 5.97 2.45
CA LYS A 141 -10.77 4.79 3.03
C LYS A 141 -11.78 4.20 2.03
N HIS A 142 -11.64 2.92 1.71
CA HIS A 142 -12.49 2.17 0.77
C HIS A 142 -12.62 2.83 -0.62
N GLN A 143 -11.64 3.61 -1.06
CA GLN A 143 -11.75 4.50 -2.22
C GLN A 143 -12.31 3.81 -3.47
N ILE A 144 -11.69 2.70 -3.92
CA ILE A 144 -12.12 2.01 -5.14
C ILE A 144 -13.55 1.49 -5.01
N ARG A 145 -13.93 0.92 -3.85
CA ARG A 145 -15.28 0.44 -3.60
C ARG A 145 -16.31 1.57 -3.67
N ARG A 146 -16.00 2.72 -3.09
CA ARG A 146 -16.86 3.93 -3.12
C ARG A 146 -16.94 4.50 -4.53
N MET A 147 -15.84 4.56 -5.28
CA MET A 147 -15.83 5.00 -6.69
C MET A 147 -16.71 4.08 -7.55
N CYS A 148 -16.57 2.76 -7.39
CA CYS A 148 -17.39 1.79 -8.09
C CYS A 148 -18.87 1.96 -7.73
N SER A 149 -19.22 2.06 -6.46
CA SER A 149 -20.59 2.26 -5.97
C SER A 149 -21.22 3.52 -6.55
N ALA A 150 -20.49 4.64 -6.58
CA ALA A 150 -20.97 5.89 -7.20
C ALA A 150 -21.21 5.76 -8.71
N LEU A 151 -20.60 4.78 -9.36
CA LEU A 151 -20.82 4.44 -10.77
C LEU A 151 -21.78 3.23 -10.95
N PHE A 152 -22.53 2.88 -9.91
CA PHE A 152 -23.49 1.77 -9.92
C PHE A 152 -22.86 0.41 -10.21
N GLN A 153 -21.66 0.18 -9.66
CA GLN A 153 -20.94 -1.09 -9.74
C GLN A 153 -20.60 -1.59 -8.34
N GLU A 154 -20.88 -2.86 -8.05
CA GLU A 154 -20.48 -3.48 -6.81
C GLU A 154 -19.19 -4.28 -6.97
N VAL A 155 -18.20 -4.06 -6.10
CA VAL A 155 -16.91 -4.77 -6.17
C VAL A 155 -17.04 -6.16 -5.56
N ALA A 156 -16.90 -7.19 -6.39
CA ALA A 156 -16.87 -8.58 -5.99
C ALA A 156 -15.48 -8.99 -5.47
N ASP A 157 -14.40 -8.54 -6.13
CA ASP A 157 -13.02 -8.81 -5.72
C ASP A 157 -12.12 -7.60 -5.93
N LEU A 158 -11.15 -7.40 -5.02
CA LEU A 158 -10.21 -6.29 -5.04
C LEU A 158 -8.82 -6.77 -4.63
N LYS A 159 -7.91 -6.80 -5.60
CA LYS A 159 -6.53 -7.25 -5.43
C LYS A 159 -5.54 -6.14 -5.75
N ARG A 160 -4.62 -5.82 -4.84
CA ARG A 160 -3.50 -4.93 -5.14
C ARG A 160 -2.35 -5.73 -5.73
N GLU A 161 -1.94 -5.40 -6.95
CA GLU A 161 -0.88 -6.13 -7.65
C GLU A 161 0.47 -5.41 -7.65
N ARG A 162 0.48 -4.07 -7.50
CA ARG A 162 1.73 -3.29 -7.55
C ARG A 162 1.67 -2.08 -6.62
N ILE A 163 2.82 -1.75 -6.04
CA ILE A 163 3.10 -0.46 -5.37
C ILE A 163 4.41 0.05 -5.96
N MET A 164 4.39 1.20 -6.64
CA MET A 164 5.54 1.74 -7.38
C MET A 164 6.13 0.68 -8.33
N ASN A 165 7.40 0.30 -8.15
CA ASN A 165 8.06 -0.76 -8.91
C ASN A 165 7.92 -2.16 -8.29
N ILE A 166 7.42 -2.27 -7.06
CA ILE A 166 7.27 -3.56 -6.36
C ILE A 166 6.00 -4.25 -6.88
N LYS A 167 6.17 -5.43 -7.45
CA LYS A 167 5.07 -6.26 -7.98
C LYS A 167 4.81 -7.47 -7.09
N LEU A 168 3.55 -7.85 -6.98
CA LEU A 168 3.14 -9.09 -6.31
C LEU A 168 3.72 -10.33 -7.02
N GLY A 169 3.66 -10.33 -8.35
CA GLY A 169 4.15 -11.46 -9.17
C GLY A 169 3.39 -12.75 -8.87
N THR A 170 4.14 -13.86 -8.80
CA THR A 170 3.63 -15.21 -8.54
C THR A 170 3.53 -15.56 -7.05
N LEU A 171 3.69 -14.58 -6.16
CA LEU A 171 3.65 -14.81 -4.72
C LEU A 171 2.27 -15.36 -4.31
N LYS A 172 2.25 -16.56 -3.73
CA LYS A 172 0.98 -17.21 -3.29
C LYS A 172 0.32 -16.46 -2.12
N PRO A 173 -0.99 -16.58 -1.92
CA PRO A 173 -1.66 -16.02 -0.73
C PRO A 173 -0.95 -16.48 0.55
N LYS A 174 -0.81 -15.57 1.52
CA LYS A 174 0.01 -15.70 2.74
C LYS A 174 1.51 -15.82 2.49
N GLY A 175 1.95 -15.84 1.23
CA GLY A 175 3.37 -15.88 0.87
C GLY A 175 4.07 -14.57 1.25
N LEU A 176 5.35 -14.70 1.55
CA LEU A 176 6.25 -13.61 1.89
C LEU A 176 7.53 -13.77 1.06
N ARG A 177 8.04 -12.67 0.52
CA ARG A 177 9.37 -12.63 -0.12
C ARG A 177 10.12 -11.36 0.26
N GLU A 178 11.41 -11.46 0.40
CA GLU A 178 12.27 -10.31 0.61
C GLU A 178 12.35 -9.43 -0.66
N ILE A 179 12.27 -8.11 -0.47
CA ILE A 179 12.53 -7.11 -1.51
C ILE A 179 14.00 -6.73 -1.40
N LYS A 180 14.80 -7.04 -2.43
CA LYS A 180 16.25 -6.84 -2.44
C LYS A 180 16.81 -6.54 -3.83
N GLY A 181 18.12 -6.32 -3.92
CA GLY A 181 18.83 -6.09 -5.18
C GLY A 181 18.26 -4.90 -5.96
N LYS A 182 18.12 -5.05 -7.27
CA LYS A 182 17.64 -4.00 -8.18
C LYS A 182 16.22 -3.51 -7.85
N GLU A 183 15.36 -4.41 -7.34
CA GLU A 183 13.99 -4.03 -6.94
C GLU A 183 14.00 -3.03 -5.80
N LEU A 184 14.79 -3.27 -4.75
CA LEU A 184 14.96 -2.37 -3.62
C LEU A 184 15.72 -1.09 -4.00
N ALA A 185 16.78 -1.22 -4.80
CA ALA A 185 17.57 -0.09 -5.27
C ALA A 185 16.76 0.91 -6.12
N ASN A 186 15.71 0.43 -6.82
CA ASN A 186 14.78 1.30 -7.56
C ASN A 186 13.63 1.83 -6.71
N PHE A 187 13.38 1.25 -5.54
CA PHE A 187 12.29 1.63 -4.64
C PHE A 187 12.70 2.74 -3.67
N LEU A 188 13.81 2.54 -2.95
CA LEU A 188 14.22 3.41 -1.85
C LEU A 188 14.60 4.84 -2.24
N PRO A 189 15.35 5.12 -3.32
CA PRO A 189 15.73 6.49 -3.65
C PRO A 189 14.53 7.41 -3.86
N ARG A 190 13.42 6.88 -4.38
CA ARG A 190 12.18 7.64 -4.57
C ARG A 190 11.47 7.99 -3.26
N LEU A 191 11.82 7.33 -2.16
CA LEU A 191 11.20 7.50 -0.84
C LEU A 191 12.12 8.18 0.17
N LEU A 192 13.42 8.12 -0.02
CA LEU A 192 14.40 8.72 0.89
C LEU A 192 14.92 10.07 0.39
N GLY A 193 14.30 10.65 -0.66
CA GLY A 193 14.71 11.95 -1.18
C GLY A 193 16.09 11.91 -1.82
N GLY A 194 16.34 10.91 -2.63
CA GLY A 194 17.53 10.89 -3.48
C GLY A 194 17.47 12.09 -4.42
N VAL A 195 18.36 13.07 -4.19
CA VAL A 195 18.72 14.18 -5.06
C VAL A 195 19.25 13.64 -6.37
#